data_8bc62186d0744761301cdd992eeebd85
#
_entry.id   8bc62186d0744761301cdd992eeebd85
#
_cell.length_a   1.000
_cell.length_b   1.000
_cell.length_c   1.000
_cell.angle_alpha   90.00
_cell.angle_beta   90.00
_cell.angle_gamma   90.00
#
_symmetry.space_group_name_H-M   'P 1'
#
loop_
_entity.id
_entity.type
_entity.pdbx_description
1 polymer ?
#
loop_
_entity_poly.entity_id
_entity_poly.type
_entity_poly.pdbx_seq_one_letter_code
_entity_poly.pdbx_strand_id
1 'polypeptide(L)'
;MRRFAPWAVVYILVCGVLWVRSQYTATYVPGNTTLPETSEEGQAGTNRCGEGSNDLSMCQNLYLNSATDFCLWGPQGPEPVGIGNSEREVVSYCTKAGRGTRLIPPGTLRSVHFVRTPHYVQVSGTGIFENIHISKEGGGGELDPHGEDGLGNPIGGLVFTNAFGKLAQAHEWTSFIDENQFCLRVCKDGDKAADYCKHIYDEMGCEFNMPTAPDQLGVFESCEGPDADIVGVYTNHGVVSTFYQDQTKHGQKLPPPKSPQSLSNCSAFPSGLLQGSVKHPYAKAAITGASRQSMKSQSVSTSSSSSTTSSMLTSTSSSTDSSSQNLYPPISSNFSKMSPTSS
;
A
#
# COMPACT_ATOMS: atom_id res chain seq x y z
N MET A 1 20.66 19.86 -79.89
CA MET A 1 19.81 20.40 -78.84
C MET A 1 19.33 19.26 -77.97
N ARG A 2 19.95 19.05 -76.82
CA ARG A 2 19.53 18.03 -75.87
C ARG A 2 18.84 18.72 -74.73
N ARG A 3 17.55 18.40 -74.50
CA ARG A 3 16.74 18.93 -73.38
C ARG A 3 17.00 18.08 -72.13
N PHE A 4 17.49 18.72 -71.06
CA PHE A 4 17.57 18.14 -69.74
C PHE A 4 16.22 18.27 -69.07
N ALA A 5 15.66 17.15 -68.58
CA ALA A 5 14.49 17.11 -67.73
C ALA A 5 14.94 17.34 -66.26
N PRO A 6 14.21 18.16 -65.48
CA PRO A 6 14.54 18.36 -64.08
C PRO A 6 13.97 17.17 -63.24
N TRP A 7 14.83 16.59 -62.46
CA TRP A 7 14.47 15.58 -61.47
C TRP A 7 13.80 16.28 -60.30
N ALA A 8 12.50 16.02 -60.12
CA ALA A 8 11.78 16.47 -58.94
C ALA A 8 12.13 15.51 -57.77
N VAL A 9 12.85 16.04 -56.83
CA VAL A 9 13.10 15.36 -55.54
C VAL A 9 11.86 15.49 -54.68
N VAL A 10 11.09 14.40 -54.52
CA VAL A 10 9.96 14.35 -53.61
C VAL A 10 10.52 14.06 -52.21
N TYR A 11 10.56 15.07 -51.37
CA TYR A 11 10.78 14.90 -49.92
C TYR A 11 9.51 14.33 -49.29
N ILE A 12 9.50 13.03 -48.95
CA ILE A 12 8.49 12.45 -48.10
C ILE A 12 8.83 12.87 -46.66
N LEU A 13 8.13 13.86 -46.15
CA LEU A 13 8.09 14.17 -44.74
C LEU A 13 7.35 13.04 -44.05
N VAL A 14 8.12 12.10 -43.48
CA VAL A 14 7.58 11.11 -42.53
C VAL A 14 7.31 11.90 -41.24
N CYS A 15 6.10 12.38 -41.09
CA CYS A 15 5.57 12.87 -39.80
C CYS A 15 5.45 11.66 -38.88
N GLY A 16 6.50 11.39 -38.11
CA GLY A 16 6.42 10.47 -37.00
C GLY A 16 5.40 11.03 -36.01
N VAL A 17 4.22 10.44 -35.97
CA VAL A 17 3.26 10.69 -34.89
C VAL A 17 3.91 10.12 -33.64
N LEU A 18 4.55 10.99 -32.88
CA LEU A 18 4.89 10.67 -31.50
C LEU A 18 3.54 10.48 -30.78
N TRP A 19 3.20 9.25 -30.51
CA TRP A 19 2.16 8.95 -29.56
C TRP A 19 2.64 9.46 -28.20
N VAL A 20 2.30 10.71 -27.89
CA VAL A 20 2.38 11.21 -26.53
C VAL A 20 1.32 10.41 -25.78
N ARG A 21 1.76 9.41 -25.01
CA ARG A 21 0.87 8.75 -24.05
C ARG A 21 0.36 9.86 -23.14
N SER A 22 -0.93 10.08 -23.14
CA SER A 22 -1.55 11.08 -22.30
C SER A 22 -1.39 10.59 -20.86
N GLN A 23 -0.51 11.24 -20.11
CA GLN A 23 -0.49 11.06 -18.67
C GLN A 23 -1.77 11.69 -18.13
N TYR A 24 -2.46 11.00 -17.22
CA TYR A 24 -3.65 11.49 -16.56
C TYR A 24 -3.35 12.83 -15.86
N THR A 25 -3.88 13.93 -16.40
CA THR A 25 -3.58 15.29 -15.91
C THR A 25 -4.82 16.08 -15.51
N ALA A 26 -6.02 15.51 -15.72
CA ALA A 26 -7.24 16.19 -15.34
C ALA A 26 -7.35 16.31 -13.82
N THR A 27 -7.63 17.51 -13.32
CA THR A 27 -7.79 17.78 -11.89
C THR A 27 -9.25 18.02 -11.56
N TYR A 28 -9.76 17.22 -10.63
CA TYR A 28 -11.14 17.31 -10.15
C TYR A 28 -11.17 17.69 -8.66
N VAL A 29 -12.19 18.46 -8.29
CA VAL A 29 -12.42 18.87 -6.89
C VAL A 29 -13.71 18.24 -6.40
N PRO A 30 -13.69 17.29 -5.48
CA PRO A 30 -14.91 16.69 -4.92
C PRO A 30 -15.77 17.75 -4.22
N GLY A 31 -17.09 17.69 -4.43
CA GLY A 31 -18.07 18.56 -3.76
C GLY A 31 -18.26 19.94 -4.37
N ASN A 32 -17.35 20.46 -5.18
CA ASN A 32 -17.48 21.78 -5.83
C ASN A 32 -17.81 21.69 -7.34
N THR A 33 -17.54 20.58 -7.96
CA THR A 33 -17.85 20.32 -9.35
C THR A 33 -18.45 18.95 -9.48
N THR A 34 -19.34 18.80 -10.44
CA THR A 34 -19.83 17.47 -10.80
C THR A 34 -18.68 16.66 -11.36
N LEU A 35 -18.23 15.65 -10.62
CA LEU A 35 -17.29 14.69 -11.17
C LEU A 35 -17.85 14.06 -12.44
N PRO A 36 -17.01 13.72 -13.43
CA PRO A 36 -17.47 13.06 -14.64
C PRO A 36 -18.06 11.69 -14.31
N GLU A 37 -18.87 11.15 -15.16
CA GLU A 37 -19.33 9.76 -15.07
C GLU A 37 -18.13 8.83 -15.14
N THR A 38 -17.32 9.02 -16.17
CA THR A 38 -16.03 8.36 -16.39
C THR A 38 -14.96 9.40 -16.68
N SER A 39 -13.75 9.21 -16.17
CA SER A 39 -12.61 10.09 -16.42
C SER A 39 -11.71 9.57 -17.55
N GLU A 40 -11.80 8.28 -17.85
CA GLU A 40 -11.02 7.63 -18.90
C GLU A 40 -11.91 6.70 -19.76
N GLU A 41 -11.50 6.48 -21.00
CA GLU A 41 -12.17 5.52 -21.90
C GLU A 41 -11.92 4.08 -21.41
N GLY A 42 -12.97 3.27 -21.40
CA GLY A 42 -12.91 1.89 -20.92
C GLY A 42 -13.07 1.73 -19.42
N GLN A 43 -13.36 2.80 -18.69
CA GLN A 43 -13.63 2.73 -17.26
C GLN A 43 -14.86 1.85 -16.97
N ALA A 44 -14.68 0.85 -16.09
CA ALA A 44 -15.73 -0.11 -15.75
C ALA A 44 -16.74 0.43 -14.74
N GLY A 45 -16.33 1.36 -13.90
CA GLY A 45 -17.15 1.98 -12.85
C GLY A 45 -17.44 3.44 -13.13
N THR A 46 -17.58 4.23 -12.06
CA THR A 46 -17.92 5.65 -12.18
C THR A 46 -17.14 6.51 -11.18
N ASN A 47 -16.93 7.77 -11.56
CA ASN A 47 -16.44 8.80 -10.61
C ASN A 47 -17.61 9.66 -10.07
N ARG A 48 -18.83 9.51 -10.61
CA ARG A 48 -20.05 10.16 -10.09
C ARG A 48 -20.71 9.26 -9.03
N CYS A 49 -20.07 9.11 -7.91
CA CYS A 49 -20.41 8.11 -6.89
C CYS A 49 -21.68 8.43 -6.08
N GLY A 50 -22.08 9.71 -6.02
CA GLY A 50 -23.21 10.14 -5.19
C GLY A 50 -22.84 10.23 -3.71
N GLU A 51 -23.87 10.15 -2.87
CA GLU A 51 -23.80 10.22 -1.42
C GLU A 51 -24.24 8.88 -0.78
N GLY A 52 -23.93 8.71 0.51
CA GLY A 52 -24.31 7.50 1.25
C GLY A 52 -23.30 6.37 1.12
N SER A 53 -23.80 5.14 1.07
CA SER A 53 -23.04 3.90 0.86
C SER A 53 -23.94 2.87 0.21
N ASN A 54 -23.39 2.07 -0.68
CA ASN A 54 -24.13 1.03 -1.41
C ASN A 54 -23.21 -0.15 -1.68
N ASP A 55 -23.61 -1.34 -1.26
CA ASP A 55 -22.81 -2.58 -1.40
C ASP A 55 -22.64 -3.01 -2.89
N LEU A 56 -23.44 -2.46 -3.80
CA LEU A 56 -23.34 -2.66 -5.24
C LEU A 56 -22.72 -1.46 -5.96
N SER A 57 -22.15 -0.49 -5.20
CA SER A 57 -21.54 0.68 -5.80
C SER A 57 -20.42 0.32 -6.77
N MET A 58 -20.44 0.99 -7.92
CA MET A 58 -19.38 0.95 -8.93
C MET A 58 -18.44 2.15 -8.83
N CYS A 59 -18.43 2.84 -7.69
CA CYS A 59 -17.58 4.00 -7.47
C CYS A 59 -16.10 3.62 -7.50
N GLN A 60 -15.34 4.36 -8.31
CA GLN A 60 -13.88 4.22 -8.45
C GLN A 60 -13.12 5.44 -7.89
N ASN A 61 -13.71 6.17 -6.93
CA ASN A 61 -13.03 7.22 -6.19
C ASN A 61 -12.52 6.69 -4.87
N LEU A 62 -11.22 6.85 -4.62
CA LEU A 62 -10.57 6.43 -3.38
C LEU A 62 -10.18 7.65 -2.54
N TYR A 63 -10.17 7.48 -1.22
CA TYR A 63 -9.80 8.53 -0.29
C TYR A 63 -8.75 8.01 0.71
N LEU A 64 -7.75 8.84 1.01
CA LEU A 64 -6.79 8.59 2.09
C LEU A 64 -6.59 9.87 2.90
N ASN A 65 -7.36 10.03 3.98
CA ASN A 65 -7.37 11.25 4.80
C ASN A 65 -6.67 11.05 6.16
N SER A 66 -6.83 9.90 6.76
CA SER A 66 -6.29 9.56 8.08
C SER A 66 -6.35 8.06 8.34
N ALA A 67 -5.78 7.63 9.46
CA ALA A 67 -5.86 6.25 9.94
C ALA A 67 -7.28 5.68 10.09
N THR A 68 -8.28 6.53 10.26
CA THR A 68 -9.70 6.14 10.42
C THR A 68 -10.57 6.58 9.26
N ASP A 69 -9.97 7.14 8.23
CA ASP A 69 -10.68 7.66 7.07
C ASP A 69 -9.92 7.40 5.78
N PHE A 70 -10.05 6.19 5.27
CA PHE A 70 -9.43 5.74 4.03
C PHE A 70 -10.31 4.72 3.30
N CYS A 71 -9.96 4.45 2.08
CA CYS A 71 -10.58 3.42 1.26
C CYS A 71 -9.50 2.43 0.76
N LEU A 72 -9.95 1.27 0.35
CA LEU A 72 -9.17 0.26 -0.37
C LEU A 72 -9.86 -0.05 -1.69
N TRP A 73 -9.09 -0.48 -2.66
CA TRP A 73 -9.60 -1.05 -3.89
C TRP A 73 -9.90 -2.54 -3.70
N GLY A 74 -10.97 -3.02 -4.30
CA GLY A 74 -11.31 -4.44 -4.33
C GLY A 74 -12.18 -4.78 -5.51
N PRO A 75 -12.26 -6.06 -5.90
CA PRO A 75 -13.09 -6.53 -7.01
C PRO A 75 -14.57 -6.16 -6.83
N GLN A 76 -15.27 -6.11 -7.95
CA GLN A 76 -16.71 -5.79 -7.96
C GLN A 76 -17.57 -6.87 -7.30
N GLY A 77 -17.06 -8.11 -7.20
CA GLY A 77 -17.82 -9.27 -6.71
C GLY A 77 -18.96 -9.67 -7.64
N PRO A 78 -19.83 -10.60 -7.21
CA PRO A 78 -19.83 -11.28 -5.91
C PRO A 78 -18.73 -12.38 -5.79
N GLU A 79 -18.22 -12.91 -6.91
CA GLU A 79 -17.21 -13.94 -6.87
C GLU A 79 -15.84 -13.32 -6.54
N PRO A 80 -15.07 -13.96 -5.63
CA PRO A 80 -13.71 -13.52 -5.34
C PRO A 80 -12.78 -13.66 -6.55
N VAL A 81 -11.98 -12.61 -6.81
CA VAL A 81 -11.02 -12.56 -7.91
C VAL A 81 -9.68 -12.03 -7.38
N GLY A 82 -8.56 -12.53 -7.90
CA GLY A 82 -7.24 -11.95 -7.60
C GLY A 82 -7.10 -10.54 -8.17
N ILE A 83 -6.38 -9.68 -7.48
CA ILE A 83 -6.22 -8.27 -7.89
C ILE A 83 -5.59 -8.20 -9.29
N GLY A 84 -4.52 -8.94 -9.57
CA GLY A 84 -3.87 -8.93 -10.88
C GLY A 84 -4.79 -9.28 -12.06
N ASN A 85 -5.94 -9.92 -11.80
CA ASN A 85 -6.94 -10.23 -12.83
C ASN A 85 -8.09 -9.21 -12.87
N SER A 86 -8.18 -8.28 -11.94
CA SER A 86 -9.29 -7.33 -11.78
C SER A 86 -8.83 -5.89 -11.55
N GLU A 87 -7.54 -5.62 -11.54
CA GLU A 87 -6.96 -4.32 -11.21
C GLU A 87 -7.53 -3.15 -12.03
N ARG A 88 -7.90 -3.43 -13.29
CA ARG A 88 -8.49 -2.43 -14.19
C ARG A 88 -9.94 -2.06 -13.85
N GLU A 89 -10.63 -2.90 -13.07
CA GLU A 89 -12.07 -2.80 -12.85
C GLU A 89 -12.46 -2.68 -11.37
N VAL A 90 -11.49 -2.69 -10.45
CA VAL A 90 -11.76 -2.65 -9.01
C VAL A 90 -12.56 -1.40 -8.62
N VAL A 91 -13.31 -1.52 -7.53
CA VAL A 91 -14.15 -0.46 -6.96
C VAL A 91 -13.73 -0.12 -5.53
N SER A 92 -14.20 1.00 -5.02
CA SER A 92 -13.79 1.51 -3.71
C SER A 92 -14.62 0.96 -2.56
N TYR A 93 -13.92 0.48 -1.53
CA TYR A 93 -14.43 0.10 -0.22
C TYR A 93 -13.86 1.02 0.84
N CYS A 94 -14.69 1.81 1.51
CA CYS A 94 -14.23 2.85 2.44
C CYS A 94 -14.55 2.51 3.89
N THR A 95 -13.76 3.08 4.81
CA THR A 95 -14.01 3.01 6.25
C THR A 95 -15.13 3.95 6.70
N LYS A 96 -15.52 4.91 5.85
CA LYS A 96 -16.61 5.88 6.13
C LYS A 96 -17.65 5.93 5.04
N ALA A 97 -18.90 6.04 5.45
CA ALA A 97 -20.03 6.34 4.59
C ALA A 97 -20.02 7.80 4.07
N GLY A 98 -20.90 8.11 3.14
CA GLY A 98 -21.11 9.49 2.65
C GLY A 98 -20.35 9.80 1.36
N ARG A 99 -19.81 8.78 0.67
CA ARG A 99 -19.03 8.96 -0.55
C ARG A 99 -19.57 8.17 -1.75
N GLY A 100 -20.74 7.56 -1.59
CA GLY A 100 -21.33 6.69 -2.60
C GLY A 100 -20.54 5.41 -2.87
N THR A 101 -19.53 5.10 -2.05
CA THR A 101 -18.70 3.90 -2.15
C THR A 101 -19.32 2.74 -1.38
N ARG A 102 -18.74 1.55 -1.52
CA ARG A 102 -18.97 0.44 -0.61
C ARG A 102 -18.34 0.72 0.75
N LEU A 103 -18.80 0.03 1.80
CA LEU A 103 -18.15 0.05 3.10
C LEU A 103 -17.30 -1.21 3.26
N ILE A 104 -16.14 -1.05 3.91
CA ILE A 104 -15.34 -2.20 4.33
C ILE A 104 -16.16 -2.99 5.35
N PRO A 105 -16.43 -4.28 5.12
CA PRO A 105 -17.24 -5.09 6.04
C PRO A 105 -16.59 -5.22 7.42
N PRO A 106 -17.38 -5.30 8.51
CA PRO A 106 -16.84 -5.54 9.85
C PRO A 106 -15.99 -6.82 9.91
N GLY A 107 -14.83 -6.74 10.57
CA GLY A 107 -13.94 -7.87 10.72
C GLY A 107 -12.90 -8.03 9.61
N THR A 108 -12.94 -7.17 8.58
CA THR A 108 -11.97 -7.20 7.49
C THR A 108 -10.59 -6.74 7.95
N LEU A 109 -10.48 -5.59 8.61
CA LEU A 109 -9.21 -5.00 9.01
C LEU A 109 -8.72 -5.56 10.35
N ARG A 110 -7.51 -6.10 10.39
CA ARG A 110 -6.88 -6.68 11.58
C ARG A 110 -5.78 -5.80 12.17
N SER A 111 -5.14 -5.00 11.36
CA SER A 111 -4.22 -3.94 11.79
C SER A 111 -4.29 -2.77 10.81
N VAL A 112 -3.99 -1.56 11.29
CA VAL A 112 -3.88 -0.36 10.47
C VAL A 112 -2.75 0.50 11.01
N HIS A 113 -1.81 0.79 10.16
CA HIS A 113 -0.68 1.65 10.43
C HIS A 113 -0.67 2.81 9.43
N PHE A 114 -0.93 4.03 9.93
CA PHE A 114 -0.95 5.23 9.11
C PHE A 114 0.29 6.08 9.40
N VAL A 115 0.93 6.57 8.36
CA VAL A 115 2.09 7.46 8.46
C VAL A 115 1.86 8.71 7.64
N ARG A 116 2.11 9.86 8.26
CA ARG A 116 2.15 11.16 7.59
C ARG A 116 3.58 11.66 7.50
N THR A 117 3.99 12.05 6.31
CA THR A 117 5.31 12.65 6.02
C THR A 117 5.14 14.03 5.35
N PRO A 118 6.21 14.77 5.09
CA PRO A 118 6.14 16.03 4.35
C PRO A 118 5.61 15.87 2.91
N HIS A 119 5.88 14.74 2.22
CA HIS A 119 5.57 14.59 0.81
C HIS A 119 4.56 13.50 0.50
N TYR A 120 4.19 12.64 1.44
CA TYR A 120 3.16 11.64 1.24
C TYR A 120 2.44 11.27 2.54
N VAL A 121 1.28 10.64 2.38
CA VAL A 121 0.63 9.86 3.42
C VAL A 121 0.56 8.41 2.99
N GLN A 122 0.68 7.52 3.96
CA GLN A 122 0.67 6.08 3.71
C GLN A 122 -0.21 5.39 4.74
N VAL A 123 -0.96 4.40 4.30
CA VAL A 123 -1.65 3.46 5.18
C VAL A 123 -1.29 2.04 4.77
N SER A 124 -0.99 1.21 5.74
CA SER A 124 -0.71 -0.21 5.55
C SER A 124 -1.37 -1.03 6.66
N GLY A 125 -1.50 -2.31 6.46
CA GLY A 125 -2.04 -3.19 7.46
C GLY A 125 -2.36 -4.58 6.94
N THR A 126 -2.98 -5.36 7.82
CA THR A 126 -3.39 -6.74 7.55
C THR A 126 -4.89 -6.89 7.68
N GLY A 127 -5.44 -7.91 7.02
CA GLY A 127 -6.87 -8.12 7.01
C GLY A 127 -7.31 -9.50 6.55
N ILE A 128 -8.61 -9.61 6.29
CA ILE A 128 -9.27 -10.72 5.59
C ILE A 128 -9.96 -10.07 4.38
N PHE A 129 -9.22 -9.95 3.29
CA PHE A 129 -9.72 -9.20 2.14
C PHE A 129 -10.61 -10.02 1.20
N GLU A 130 -10.81 -11.29 1.49
CA GLU A 130 -11.95 -12.03 0.93
C GLU A 130 -13.30 -11.36 1.23
N ASN A 131 -13.41 -10.64 2.34
CA ASN A 131 -14.61 -9.85 2.68
C ASN A 131 -14.89 -8.69 1.70
N ILE A 132 -13.92 -8.33 0.89
CA ILE A 132 -14.05 -7.36 -0.22
C ILE A 132 -13.74 -8.03 -1.57
N HIS A 133 -14.01 -9.33 -1.66
CA HIS A 133 -13.94 -10.16 -2.85
C HIS A 133 -12.53 -10.39 -3.42
N ILE A 134 -11.47 -10.24 -2.63
CA ILE A 134 -10.11 -10.60 -3.06
C ILE A 134 -9.89 -12.09 -2.82
N SER A 135 -9.58 -12.82 -3.89
CA SER A 135 -9.34 -14.26 -3.84
C SER A 135 -7.97 -14.59 -3.24
N LYS A 136 -7.92 -15.68 -2.48
CA LYS A 136 -6.65 -16.29 -2.04
C LYS A 136 -5.86 -16.91 -3.19
N GLU A 137 -6.52 -17.31 -4.26
CA GLU A 137 -5.93 -18.06 -5.36
C GLU A 137 -5.45 -17.16 -6.50
N GLY A 138 -5.44 -15.89 -6.38
CA GLY A 138 -5.10 -14.98 -7.50
C GLY A 138 -3.87 -14.14 -7.27
N GLY A 139 -3.30 -14.23 -6.06
CA GLY A 139 -2.23 -13.32 -5.66
C GLY A 139 -2.70 -11.87 -5.52
N GLY A 140 -1.78 -11.02 -5.10
CA GLY A 140 -2.00 -9.57 -5.07
C GLY A 140 -1.79 -8.91 -6.42
N GLY A 141 -1.86 -7.59 -6.42
CA GLY A 141 -1.57 -6.76 -7.58
C GLY A 141 -1.25 -5.34 -7.18
N GLU A 142 -0.70 -4.59 -8.12
CA GLU A 142 -0.47 -3.16 -8.01
C GLU A 142 -1.63 -2.38 -8.62
N LEU A 143 -1.91 -1.25 -7.99
CA LEU A 143 -2.88 -0.27 -8.44
C LEU A 143 -2.20 1.10 -8.43
N ASP A 144 -2.29 1.82 -9.53
CA ASP A 144 -1.58 3.08 -9.75
C ASP A 144 -2.31 3.96 -10.79
N PRO A 145 -1.99 5.28 -10.87
CA PRO A 145 -2.68 6.18 -11.79
C PRO A 145 -2.29 6.02 -13.26
N HIS A 146 -1.27 5.24 -13.56
CA HIS A 146 -0.74 5.10 -14.92
C HIS A 146 -1.20 3.83 -15.60
N GLY A 147 -1.07 2.68 -14.92
CA GLY A 147 -1.26 1.38 -15.53
C GLY A 147 -0.30 1.15 -16.71
N GLU A 148 -0.49 0.09 -17.46
CA GLU A 148 0.38 -0.23 -18.62
C GLU A 148 0.19 0.75 -19.80
N ASP A 149 -1.00 1.32 -19.96
CA ASP A 149 -1.40 2.16 -21.12
C ASP A 149 -1.58 3.64 -20.79
N GLY A 150 -1.40 4.05 -19.54
CA GLY A 150 -1.59 5.41 -19.08
C GLY A 150 -3.03 5.76 -18.67
N LEU A 151 -3.93 4.76 -18.61
CA LEU A 151 -5.33 4.95 -18.22
C LEU A 151 -5.60 4.65 -16.73
N GLY A 152 -4.61 4.09 -16.05
CA GLY A 152 -4.66 3.73 -14.64
C GLY A 152 -5.15 2.32 -14.35
N ASN A 153 -4.81 1.84 -13.17
CA ASN A 153 -5.33 0.64 -12.52
C ASN A 153 -5.94 1.04 -11.17
N PRO A 154 -7.30 1.16 -11.05
CA PRO A 154 -8.30 0.91 -12.09
C PRO A 154 -8.32 2.02 -13.16
N ILE A 155 -8.83 1.69 -14.35
CA ILE A 155 -9.02 2.68 -15.40
C ILE A 155 -9.90 3.81 -14.87
N GLY A 156 -9.40 5.05 -14.97
CA GLY A 156 -10.13 6.25 -14.54
C GLY A 156 -10.34 6.36 -13.03
N GLY A 157 -9.63 5.59 -12.20
CA GLY A 157 -9.71 5.69 -10.75
C GLY A 157 -9.14 7.01 -10.23
N LEU A 158 -9.93 7.76 -9.43
CA LEU A 158 -9.51 9.03 -8.84
C LEU A 158 -9.18 8.86 -7.37
N VAL A 159 -8.07 9.46 -6.94
CA VAL A 159 -7.65 9.45 -5.54
C VAL A 159 -7.69 10.85 -4.95
N PHE A 160 -8.27 10.99 -3.77
CA PHE A 160 -8.44 12.26 -3.08
C PHE A 160 -7.88 12.18 -1.66
N THR A 161 -7.29 13.27 -1.20
CA THR A 161 -6.81 13.40 0.17
C THR A 161 -6.97 14.81 0.72
N ASN A 162 -7.26 14.93 2.01
CA ASN A 162 -7.20 16.20 2.75
C ASN A 162 -6.00 16.23 3.73
N ALA A 163 -5.16 15.22 3.70
CA ALA A 163 -4.05 15.08 4.64
C ALA A 163 -3.00 16.21 4.52
N PHE A 164 -2.97 16.92 3.39
CA PHE A 164 -2.09 18.07 3.15
C PHE A 164 -2.81 19.41 3.27
N GLY A 165 -4.03 19.44 3.81
CA GLY A 165 -4.84 20.63 3.98
C GLY A 165 -6.23 20.50 3.40
N LYS A 166 -6.51 21.14 2.27
CA LYS A 166 -7.83 21.01 1.61
C LYS A 166 -7.94 19.67 0.90
N LEU A 167 -9.17 19.14 0.84
CA LEU A 167 -9.47 17.97 0.05
C LEU A 167 -9.15 18.26 -1.43
N ALA A 168 -8.24 17.51 -1.99
CA ALA A 168 -7.77 17.65 -3.37
C ALA A 168 -7.51 16.27 -3.98
N GLN A 169 -7.52 16.20 -5.31
CA GLN A 169 -7.04 15.04 -6.02
C GLN A 169 -5.52 14.93 -5.86
N ALA A 170 -5.04 13.71 -5.71
CA ALA A 170 -3.64 13.37 -5.84
C ALA A 170 -3.44 12.67 -7.18
N HIS A 171 -2.44 13.10 -7.95
CA HIS A 171 -2.13 12.55 -9.27
C HIS A 171 -1.15 11.39 -9.21
N GLU A 172 -0.35 11.30 -8.15
CA GLU A 172 0.62 10.23 -7.94
C GLU A 172 0.26 9.45 -6.67
N TRP A 173 0.02 8.18 -6.83
CA TRP A 173 -0.28 7.24 -5.76
C TRP A 173 0.07 5.82 -6.18
N THR A 174 0.27 4.92 -5.23
CA THR A 174 0.48 3.49 -5.49
C THR A 174 -0.13 2.67 -4.37
N SER A 175 -0.72 1.54 -4.72
CA SER A 175 -1.36 0.63 -3.78
C SER A 175 -1.05 -0.81 -4.16
N PHE A 176 -0.77 -1.62 -3.14
CA PHE A 176 -0.67 -3.06 -3.27
C PHE A 176 -1.64 -3.69 -2.29
N ILE A 177 -2.34 -4.70 -2.74
CA ILE A 177 -3.26 -5.45 -1.90
C ILE A 177 -3.33 -6.90 -2.35
N ASP A 178 -3.34 -7.83 -1.39
CA ASP A 178 -3.59 -9.24 -1.56
C ASP A 178 -4.67 -9.73 -0.57
N GLU A 179 -4.82 -11.01 -0.39
CA GLU A 179 -5.86 -11.58 0.49
C GLU A 179 -5.68 -11.27 1.98
N ASN A 180 -4.48 -10.83 2.41
CA ASN A 180 -4.17 -10.66 3.83
C ASN A 180 -3.40 -9.37 4.19
N GLN A 181 -2.84 -8.67 3.19
CA GLN A 181 -2.04 -7.46 3.39
C GLN A 181 -2.44 -6.36 2.41
N PHE A 182 -2.32 -5.12 2.84
CA PHE A 182 -2.45 -3.96 1.96
C PHE A 182 -1.45 -2.87 2.33
N CYS A 183 -1.11 -2.06 1.34
CA CYS A 183 -0.48 -0.77 1.53
C CYS A 183 -0.92 0.19 0.43
N LEU A 184 -1.09 1.45 0.80
CA LEU A 184 -1.47 2.53 -0.09
C LEU A 184 -0.67 3.77 0.29
N ARG A 185 0.00 4.36 -0.67
CA ARG A 185 0.68 5.65 -0.54
C ARG A 185 0.06 6.65 -1.50
N VAL A 186 -0.23 7.83 -0.98
CA VAL A 186 -0.75 8.96 -1.75
C VAL A 186 0.23 10.11 -1.60
N CYS A 187 0.80 10.55 -2.72
CA CYS A 187 1.84 11.56 -2.74
C CYS A 187 1.25 12.95 -2.91
N LYS A 188 1.85 13.92 -2.24
CA LYS A 188 1.52 15.32 -2.40
C LYS A 188 2.01 15.76 -3.77
N ASP A 189 1.14 16.36 -4.57
CA ASP A 189 1.51 16.91 -5.88
C ASP A 189 2.72 17.84 -5.80
N GLY A 190 3.62 17.69 -6.72
CA GLY A 190 4.87 18.43 -6.82
C GLY A 190 6.01 17.58 -7.38
N ASP A 191 7.18 18.18 -7.48
CA ASP A 191 8.36 17.61 -8.17
C ASP A 191 8.83 16.24 -7.63
N LYS A 192 8.42 15.89 -6.41
CA LYS A 192 8.81 14.64 -5.76
C LYS A 192 7.73 13.56 -5.76
N ALA A 193 6.54 13.86 -6.27
CA ALA A 193 5.42 12.93 -6.20
C ALA A 193 5.75 11.59 -6.87
N ALA A 194 6.22 11.62 -8.12
CA ALA A 194 6.61 10.42 -8.86
C ALA A 194 7.84 9.69 -8.28
N ASP A 195 8.66 10.34 -7.47
CA ASP A 195 9.79 9.71 -6.79
C ASP A 195 9.33 8.84 -5.61
N TYR A 196 8.36 9.32 -4.84
CA TYR A 196 7.84 8.62 -3.67
C TYR A 196 6.71 7.66 -3.99
N CYS A 197 5.92 7.93 -5.04
CA CYS A 197 4.85 7.06 -5.54
C CYS A 197 5.27 6.41 -6.87
N LYS A 198 6.40 5.68 -6.85
CA LYS A 198 6.88 4.96 -8.03
C LYS A 198 5.99 3.76 -8.33
N HIS A 199 5.67 3.60 -9.62
CA HIS A 199 4.84 2.54 -10.19
C HIS A 199 5.63 1.66 -11.18
N ILE A 200 6.90 1.36 -10.85
CA ILE A 200 7.78 0.53 -11.68
C ILE A 200 8.25 -0.75 -10.96
N TYR A 201 7.69 -1.04 -9.81
CA TYR A 201 8.01 -2.20 -8.98
C TYR A 201 6.77 -3.04 -8.68
N ASP A 202 5.95 -3.26 -9.70
CA ASP A 202 4.61 -3.85 -9.65
C ASP A 202 4.59 -5.26 -9.03
N GLU A 203 5.66 -6.03 -9.23
CA GLU A 203 5.80 -7.40 -8.75
C GLU A 203 6.39 -7.50 -7.32
N MET A 204 6.69 -6.34 -6.67
CA MET A 204 7.51 -6.34 -5.46
C MET A 204 6.70 -6.24 -4.16
N GLY A 205 5.41 -5.90 -4.23
CA GLY A 205 4.50 -5.84 -3.10
C GLY A 205 4.82 -4.76 -2.04
N CYS A 206 4.11 -4.83 -0.91
CA CYS A 206 4.17 -3.82 0.15
C CYS A 206 5.53 -3.70 0.83
N GLU A 207 6.16 -4.83 1.16
CA GLU A 207 7.42 -4.82 1.91
C GLU A 207 8.54 -4.07 1.18
N PHE A 208 8.60 -4.21 -0.14
CA PHE A 208 9.60 -3.54 -0.96
C PHE A 208 9.25 -2.08 -1.23
N ASN A 209 8.01 -1.82 -1.64
CA ASN A 209 7.58 -0.49 -2.09
C ASN A 209 7.29 0.47 -0.94
N MET A 210 6.69 -0.03 0.13
CA MET A 210 6.21 0.76 1.26
C MET A 210 6.61 0.11 2.58
N PRO A 211 7.91 -0.07 2.87
CA PRO A 211 8.33 -0.73 4.09
C PRO A 211 7.75 -0.01 5.31
N THR A 212 7.13 -0.78 6.18
CA THR A 212 6.56 -0.31 7.45
C THR A 212 7.18 -1.10 8.60
N ALA A 213 6.97 -0.63 9.84
CA ALA A 213 7.25 -1.46 11.00
C ALA A 213 6.46 -2.78 10.87
N PRO A 214 7.00 -3.90 11.37
CA PRO A 214 6.35 -5.19 11.25
C PRO A 214 4.88 -5.11 11.65
N ASP A 215 4.00 -5.57 10.76
CA ASP A 215 2.56 -5.58 10.99
C ASP A 215 2.23 -6.46 12.19
N GLN A 216 1.96 -5.81 13.31
CA GLN A 216 1.52 -6.49 14.51
C GLN A 216 -0.01 -6.59 14.49
N LEU A 217 -0.52 -7.79 14.54
CA LEU A 217 -1.96 -8.01 14.68
C LEU A 217 -2.53 -7.24 15.86
N GLY A 218 -3.62 -6.52 15.63
CA GLY A 218 -4.31 -5.74 16.65
C GLY A 218 -3.71 -4.35 16.91
N VAL A 219 -2.68 -3.94 16.17
CA VAL A 219 -2.15 -2.57 16.23
C VAL A 219 -2.94 -1.68 15.29
N PHE A 220 -3.49 -0.60 15.83
CA PHE A 220 -4.16 0.46 15.10
C PHE A 220 -3.56 1.78 15.55
N GLU A 221 -2.79 2.42 14.67
CA GLU A 221 -2.05 3.62 15.05
C GLU A 221 -1.90 4.62 13.90
N SER A 222 -1.63 5.86 14.29
CA SER A 222 -1.30 6.96 13.41
C SER A 222 0.00 7.58 13.88
N CYS A 223 0.98 7.71 12.98
CA CYS A 223 2.32 8.22 13.26
C CYS A 223 2.67 9.37 12.31
N GLU A 224 3.70 10.11 12.68
CA GLU A 224 4.40 11.07 11.82
C GLU A 224 5.84 10.62 11.61
N GLY A 225 6.45 11.00 10.51
CA GLY A 225 7.84 10.69 10.23
C GLY A 225 8.43 11.54 9.11
N PRO A 226 9.74 11.48 8.92
CA PRO A 226 10.37 12.01 7.71
C PRO A 226 9.93 11.15 6.51
N ASP A 227 10.18 11.66 5.30
CA ASP A 227 10.05 10.82 4.11
C ASP A 227 11.01 9.62 4.21
N ALA A 228 10.55 8.47 3.74
CA ALA A 228 11.42 7.31 3.57
C ALA A 228 12.43 7.53 2.44
N ASP A 229 13.44 6.69 2.38
CA ASP A 229 14.28 6.60 1.20
C ASP A 229 13.47 6.25 -0.04
N ILE A 230 13.86 6.79 -1.19
CA ILE A 230 13.21 6.47 -2.46
C ILE A 230 13.39 4.97 -2.74
N VAL A 231 12.28 4.30 -3.06
CA VAL A 231 12.26 2.86 -3.33
C VAL A 231 13.18 2.51 -4.52
N GLY A 232 13.90 1.39 -4.38
CA GLY A 232 14.82 0.90 -5.42
C GLY A 232 16.12 1.69 -5.58
N VAL A 233 16.31 2.81 -4.87
CA VAL A 233 17.55 3.60 -4.92
C VAL A 233 18.44 3.25 -3.74
N TYR A 234 19.65 2.80 -4.01
CA TYR A 234 20.61 2.35 -2.99
C TYR A 234 21.90 3.16 -3.07
N THR A 235 22.42 3.56 -1.92
CA THR A 235 23.74 4.23 -1.82
C THR A 235 24.72 3.30 -1.12
N ASN A 236 25.77 2.91 -1.82
CA ASN A 236 26.82 2.05 -1.27
C ASN A 236 28.18 2.74 -1.44
N HIS A 237 28.89 3.00 -0.35
CA HIS A 237 30.16 3.72 -0.35
C HIS A 237 30.15 5.05 -1.15
N GLY A 238 29.03 5.78 -1.10
CA GLY A 238 28.86 7.06 -1.82
C GLY A 238 28.45 6.90 -3.30
N VAL A 239 28.33 5.69 -3.80
CA VAL A 239 27.84 5.42 -5.16
C VAL A 239 26.35 5.14 -5.10
N VAL A 240 25.57 5.92 -5.84
CA VAL A 240 24.11 5.73 -5.98
C VAL A 240 23.85 4.78 -7.13
N SER A 241 23.00 3.79 -6.89
CA SER A 241 22.52 2.83 -7.88
C SER A 241 21.01 2.67 -7.79
N THR A 242 20.36 2.45 -8.93
CA THR A 242 18.93 2.19 -9.00
C THR A 242 18.73 0.74 -9.43
N PHE A 243 17.91 0.03 -8.68
CA PHE A 243 17.44 -1.31 -9.04
C PHE A 243 16.21 -1.17 -9.96
N TYR A 244 16.09 -2.06 -10.92
CA TYR A 244 14.91 -2.19 -11.79
C TYR A 244 14.41 -3.63 -11.73
N GLN A 245 13.11 -3.84 -11.54
CA GLN A 245 12.57 -5.18 -11.31
C GLN A 245 12.83 -6.15 -12.48
N ASP A 246 12.90 -5.67 -13.72
CA ASP A 246 13.25 -6.50 -14.88
C ASP A 246 14.65 -7.12 -14.80
N GLN A 247 15.53 -6.57 -13.99
CA GLN A 247 16.87 -7.12 -13.78
C GLN A 247 16.85 -8.51 -13.12
N THR A 248 15.80 -8.82 -12.34
CA THR A 248 15.61 -10.15 -11.73
C THR A 248 15.41 -11.23 -12.78
N LYS A 249 14.76 -10.91 -13.92
CA LYS A 249 14.59 -11.82 -15.06
C LYS A 249 15.91 -12.20 -15.72
N HIS A 250 16.95 -11.39 -15.53
CA HIS A 250 18.30 -11.61 -16.03
C HIS A 250 19.24 -12.18 -14.95
N GLY A 251 18.70 -12.70 -13.86
CA GLY A 251 19.46 -13.36 -12.79
C GLY A 251 20.10 -12.41 -11.77
N GLN A 252 19.80 -11.13 -11.81
CA GLN A 252 20.22 -10.23 -10.74
C GLN A 252 19.46 -10.56 -9.45
N LYS A 253 20.18 -10.66 -8.35
CA LYS A 253 19.58 -10.90 -7.05
C LYS A 253 18.73 -9.69 -6.62
N LEU A 254 17.53 -9.97 -6.14
CA LEU A 254 16.67 -8.96 -5.53
C LEU A 254 17.41 -8.30 -4.35
N PRO A 255 17.54 -6.95 -4.33
CA PRO A 255 18.07 -6.26 -3.17
C PRO A 255 17.08 -6.36 -2.00
N PRO A 256 17.57 -6.29 -0.75
CA PRO A 256 16.67 -6.28 0.40
C PRO A 256 15.78 -5.04 0.38
N PRO A 257 14.54 -5.13 0.91
CA PRO A 257 13.71 -3.98 1.15
C PRO A 257 14.44 -2.93 1.97
N LYS A 258 14.07 -1.67 1.79
CA LYS A 258 14.58 -0.58 2.64
C LYS A 258 14.06 -0.72 4.06
N SER A 259 14.81 -0.24 5.02
CA SER A 259 14.30 -0.13 6.38
C SER A 259 13.18 0.93 6.44
N PRO A 260 12.13 0.69 7.24
CA PRO A 260 11.14 1.72 7.54
C PRO A 260 11.78 2.99 8.08
N GLN A 261 11.21 4.14 7.76
CA GLN A 261 11.64 5.41 8.34
C GLN A 261 11.40 5.43 9.86
N SER A 262 12.19 6.25 10.58
CA SER A 262 11.95 6.50 11.99
C SER A 262 10.65 7.24 12.20
N LEU A 263 9.76 6.69 13.00
CA LEU A 263 8.45 7.26 13.28
C LEU A 263 8.46 8.04 14.60
N SER A 264 7.60 9.05 14.68
CA SER A 264 7.38 9.88 15.85
C SER A 264 5.89 10.15 16.05
N ASN A 265 5.52 10.72 17.20
CA ASN A 265 4.15 11.11 17.51
C ASN A 265 3.10 10.02 17.25
N CYS A 266 3.49 8.74 17.42
CA CYS A 266 2.57 7.64 17.22
C CYS A 266 1.46 7.65 18.27
N SER A 267 0.21 7.62 17.81
CA SER A 267 -0.99 7.55 18.63
C SER A 267 -1.79 6.31 18.25
N ALA A 268 -1.94 5.39 19.19
CA ALA A 268 -2.80 4.24 19.03
C ALA A 268 -4.27 4.65 19.19
N PHE A 269 -5.16 3.99 18.44
CA PHE A 269 -6.60 4.17 18.56
C PHE A 269 -7.32 2.82 18.66
N PRO A 270 -8.50 2.78 19.33
CA PRO A 270 -9.26 1.55 19.42
C PRO A 270 -9.79 1.13 18.05
N SER A 271 -9.66 -0.15 17.72
CA SER A 271 -10.16 -0.72 16.46
C SER A 271 -11.65 -0.42 16.22
N GLY A 272 -12.45 -0.34 17.27
CA GLY A 272 -13.89 -0.02 17.19
C GLY A 272 -14.23 1.35 16.60
N LEU A 273 -13.26 2.26 16.48
CA LEU A 273 -13.43 3.55 15.78
C LEU A 273 -13.36 3.39 14.25
N LEU A 274 -12.91 2.26 13.76
CA LEU A 274 -12.70 2.01 12.36
C LEU A 274 -13.78 1.06 11.84
N GLN A 275 -14.57 1.53 10.89
CA GLN A 275 -15.49 0.66 10.15
C GLN A 275 -14.67 -0.43 9.44
N GLY A 276 -15.13 -1.66 9.54
CA GLY A 276 -14.42 -2.79 8.94
C GLY A 276 -13.42 -3.50 9.85
N SER A 277 -13.08 -2.93 11.02
CA SER A 277 -12.15 -3.58 11.94
C SER A 277 -12.77 -4.75 12.72
N VAL A 278 -11.92 -5.67 13.16
CA VAL A 278 -12.30 -6.69 14.13
C VAL A 278 -12.57 -6.01 15.47
N LYS A 279 -13.75 -6.19 16.04
CA LYS A 279 -14.01 -5.80 17.44
C LYS A 279 -13.28 -6.78 18.34
N HIS A 280 -12.03 -6.49 18.69
CA HIS A 280 -11.29 -7.26 19.67
C HIS A 280 -11.81 -6.93 21.08
N PRO A 281 -12.25 -7.94 21.89
CA PRO A 281 -12.66 -7.72 23.26
C PRO A 281 -11.51 -7.28 24.19
N TYR A 282 -10.28 -7.27 23.69
CA TYR A 282 -9.05 -6.94 24.43
C TYR A 282 -8.25 -5.74 23.87
N ALA A 283 -8.89 -4.82 23.20
CA ALA A 283 -8.22 -3.53 22.94
C ALA A 283 -7.99 -2.86 24.31
N LYS A 284 -6.86 -3.15 24.96
CA LYS A 284 -6.40 -2.38 26.10
C LYS A 284 -6.29 -0.95 25.64
N ALA A 285 -7.02 -0.06 26.31
CA ALA A 285 -6.81 1.36 26.17
C ALA A 285 -5.32 1.64 26.34
N ALA A 286 -4.68 2.22 25.33
CA ALA A 286 -3.30 2.63 25.43
C ALA A 286 -3.19 3.56 26.64
N ILE A 287 -2.34 3.20 27.57
CA ILE A 287 -2.00 3.99 28.75
C ILE A 287 -1.36 5.27 28.22
N THR A 288 -2.08 6.38 28.39
CA THR A 288 -1.58 7.72 28.14
C THR A 288 -0.35 7.95 29.04
N GLY A 289 0.79 8.18 28.41
CA GLY A 289 1.94 8.83 29.03
C GLY A 289 2.80 7.96 29.93
N ALA A 290 3.81 7.35 29.38
CA ALA A 290 5.04 7.07 30.10
C ALA A 290 6.23 7.42 29.20
N SER A 291 6.81 8.56 29.51
CA SER A 291 8.15 8.95 29.12
C SER A 291 9.10 7.77 29.33
N ARG A 292 9.79 7.33 28.28
CA ARG A 292 10.94 6.42 28.40
C ARG A 292 12.08 7.15 29.07
N GLN A 293 12.13 7.08 30.40
CA GLN A 293 13.36 7.37 31.12
C GLN A 293 14.31 6.20 30.98
N SER A 294 15.49 6.52 30.49
CA SER A 294 16.69 5.66 30.41
C SER A 294 16.95 4.98 31.76
N MET A 295 16.81 3.65 31.81
CA MET A 295 17.28 2.88 32.96
C MET A 295 18.81 2.77 32.92
N LYS A 296 19.46 3.60 33.72
CA LYS A 296 20.86 3.50 34.08
C LYS A 296 21.01 2.31 35.02
N SER A 297 21.80 1.33 34.63
CA SER A 297 22.15 0.18 35.47
C SER A 297 22.80 0.63 36.76
N GLN A 298 22.17 0.34 37.88
CA GLN A 298 22.83 0.39 39.20
C GLN A 298 23.06 -1.04 39.68
N SER A 299 24.33 -1.34 39.87
CA SER A 299 24.82 -2.52 40.57
C SER A 299 24.44 -2.46 42.06
N VAL A 300 23.71 -3.48 42.51
CA VAL A 300 23.45 -3.66 43.97
C VAL A 300 24.34 -4.78 44.48
N SER A 301 25.19 -4.38 45.43
CA SER A 301 26.02 -5.24 46.23
C SER A 301 25.20 -6.06 47.25
N THR A 302 25.58 -7.32 47.35
CA THR A 302 25.11 -8.32 48.31
C THR A 302 25.44 -7.97 49.76
N SER A 303 24.47 -8.12 50.64
CA SER A 303 24.73 -8.41 52.06
C SER A 303 23.79 -9.54 52.54
N SER A 304 24.44 -10.56 53.04
CA SER A 304 23.94 -11.79 53.60
C SER A 304 23.24 -11.61 54.95
N SER A 305 22.14 -12.32 55.20
CA SER A 305 21.83 -12.84 56.54
C SER A 305 20.97 -14.09 56.45
N SER A 306 21.45 -15.08 57.16
CA SER A 306 21.01 -16.47 57.35
C SER A 306 19.75 -16.61 58.19
N SER A 307 18.90 -17.60 57.90
CA SER A 307 18.34 -18.51 58.90
C SER A 307 17.64 -19.73 58.23
N THR A 308 18.13 -20.86 58.70
CA THR A 308 17.75 -22.27 58.67
C THR A 308 16.25 -22.57 58.73
N THR A 309 15.74 -23.56 57.95
CA THR A 309 15.31 -24.90 58.46
C THR A 309 14.86 -25.83 57.33
N SER A 310 15.30 -27.06 57.51
CA SER A 310 15.13 -28.29 56.69
C SER A 310 13.71 -28.69 56.30
N SER A 311 13.59 -29.38 55.17
CA SER A 311 13.27 -30.82 55.11
C SER A 311 13.31 -31.35 53.67
N MET A 312 13.91 -32.52 53.59
CA MET A 312 14.11 -33.38 52.43
C MET A 312 12.79 -33.81 51.75
N LEU A 313 12.82 -34.00 50.43
CA LEU A 313 12.57 -35.33 49.82
C LEU A 313 12.99 -35.30 48.33
N THR A 314 13.79 -36.30 48.04
CA THR A 314 14.34 -36.73 46.74
C THR A 314 13.29 -37.23 45.81
N SER A 315 13.45 -36.93 44.51
CA SER A 315 13.40 -37.95 43.43
C SER A 315 13.93 -37.40 42.10
N THR A 316 14.78 -38.19 41.56
CA THR A 316 15.52 -38.17 40.28
C THR A 316 14.61 -38.13 39.06
N SER A 317 15.00 -37.45 37.99
CA SER A 317 15.54 -37.94 36.72
C SER A 317 15.18 -37.10 35.53
N SER A 318 16.19 -36.93 34.74
CA SER A 318 16.39 -36.88 33.28
C SER A 318 16.03 -35.62 32.53
N SER A 319 17.13 -35.02 32.12
CA SER A 319 17.34 -34.11 31.00
C SER A 319 16.69 -34.59 29.67
N THR A 320 16.04 -33.69 28.97
CA THR A 320 16.12 -33.59 27.51
C THR A 320 15.98 -32.14 27.09
N ASP A 321 17.05 -31.66 26.55
CA ASP A 321 17.19 -30.44 25.77
C ASP A 321 16.25 -30.51 24.54
N SER A 322 15.46 -29.47 24.30
CA SER A 322 14.80 -29.26 23.02
C SER A 322 14.71 -27.78 22.75
N SER A 323 15.75 -27.28 22.10
CA SER A 323 15.74 -25.99 21.42
C SER A 323 14.75 -26.02 20.26
N SER A 324 13.61 -25.37 20.41
CA SER A 324 12.69 -25.13 19.31
C SER A 324 13.11 -23.87 18.55
N GLN A 325 13.84 -24.06 17.48
CA GLN A 325 14.01 -23.05 16.44
C GLN A 325 12.71 -22.99 15.62
N ASN A 326 11.97 -21.91 15.73
CA ASN A 326 10.87 -21.59 14.84
C ASN A 326 11.47 -21.15 13.49
N LEU A 327 11.58 -22.10 12.58
CA LEU A 327 11.81 -21.88 11.16
C LEU A 327 10.45 -21.60 10.51
N TYR A 328 10.15 -20.35 10.24
CA TYR A 328 9.15 -19.99 9.22
C TYR A 328 9.84 -20.07 7.85
N PRO A 329 9.28 -20.82 6.89
CA PRO A 329 9.80 -20.78 5.52
C PRO A 329 9.49 -19.41 4.91
N PRO A 330 10.37 -18.88 4.04
CA PRO A 330 10.08 -17.66 3.28
C PRO A 330 8.89 -17.94 2.35
N ILE A 331 7.90 -17.06 2.39
CA ILE A 331 6.76 -17.09 1.47
C ILE A 331 7.29 -16.73 0.10
N SER A 332 7.32 -17.70 -0.79
CA SER A 332 7.60 -17.51 -2.21
C SER A 332 6.38 -16.87 -2.84
N SER A 333 6.47 -15.60 -3.19
CA SER A 333 5.47 -14.91 -4.00
C SER A 333 5.57 -15.42 -5.44
N ASN A 334 4.72 -16.38 -5.81
CA ASN A 334 4.53 -16.78 -7.19
C ASN A 334 3.58 -15.79 -7.87
N PHE A 335 4.09 -14.68 -8.34
CA PHE A 335 3.41 -13.85 -9.32
C PHE A 335 3.63 -14.46 -10.70
N SER A 336 2.70 -15.28 -11.14
CA SER A 336 2.72 -15.80 -12.51
C SER A 336 1.91 -14.90 -13.42
N LYS A 337 2.60 -14.23 -14.31
CA LYS A 337 2.03 -13.46 -15.42
C LYS A 337 1.39 -14.46 -16.40
N MET A 338 0.06 -14.46 -16.52
CA MET A 338 -0.61 -15.10 -17.65
C MET A 338 -0.69 -14.10 -18.81
N SER A 339 0.00 -14.37 -19.88
CA SER A 339 -0.10 -13.64 -21.14
C SER A 339 -1.49 -13.83 -21.75
N PRO A 340 -2.11 -12.80 -22.34
CA PRO A 340 -3.38 -12.94 -23.01
C PRO A 340 -3.21 -13.77 -24.28
N THR A 341 -3.99 -14.83 -24.42
CA THR A 341 -4.15 -15.56 -25.68
C THR A 341 -5.03 -14.75 -26.61
N SER A 342 -4.45 -14.28 -27.70
CA SER A 342 -5.17 -13.71 -28.82
C SER A 342 -6.07 -14.77 -29.47
N SER A 343 -7.34 -14.46 -29.59
CA SER A 343 -8.26 -15.06 -30.57
C SER A 343 -8.98 -13.95 -31.30
#